data_b89b98f489be769ce16046c4482990ff
#
_entry.id   b89b98f489be769ce16046c4482990ff
#
_cell.length_a   1.000
_cell.length_b   1.000
_cell.length_c   1.000
_cell.angle_alpha   90.00
_cell.angle_beta   90.00
_cell.angle_gamma   90.00
#
_symmetry.space_group_name_H-M   'P 1'
#
loop_
_entity.id
_entity.type
_entity.pdbx_description
1 polymer ?
#
loop_
_entity_poly.entity_id
_entity_poly.type
_entity_poly.pdbx_seq_one_letter_code
_entity_poly.pdbx_strand_id
1 'polypeptide(L)' 'MFKRKEMIATVDRMEGGYAVCEKENGSMVRLPLNKLPADVRAGDILVYAEGAYHIDREAAEERRKKIIALQESLWSK' A
#
# COMPACT_ATOMS: atom_id res chain seq x y z
N MET A 1 -13.14 8.26 -1.85
CA MET A 1 -12.48 8.03 -3.14
C MET A 1 -11.66 9.25 -3.55
N PHE A 2 -10.46 9.05 -4.04
CA PHE A 2 -9.55 10.13 -4.39
C PHE A 2 -9.81 10.61 -5.82
N LYS A 3 -9.93 11.92 -6.01
CA LYS A 3 -10.19 12.50 -7.32
C LYS A 3 -8.99 12.33 -8.26
N ARG A 4 -7.79 12.45 -7.73
CA ARG A 4 -6.58 12.40 -8.54
C ARG A 4 -5.46 11.73 -7.75
N LYS A 5 -5.06 10.57 -8.21
CA LYS A 5 -3.96 9.83 -7.59
C LYS A 5 -2.67 10.19 -8.30
N GLU A 6 -1.81 10.96 -7.65
CA GLU A 6 -0.54 11.39 -8.23
C GLU A 6 0.54 10.32 -8.11
N MET A 7 0.46 9.47 -7.10
CA MET A 7 1.41 8.39 -6.91
C MET A 7 0.73 7.27 -6.15
N ILE A 8 0.99 6.04 -6.53
CA ILE A 8 0.53 4.85 -5.82
C ILE A 8 1.76 4.01 -5.50
N ALA A 9 1.88 3.60 -4.24
CA ALA A 9 3.00 2.79 -3.80
C ALA A 9 2.54 1.79 -2.75
N THR A 10 3.14 0.60 -2.77
CA THR A 10 2.86 -0.44 -1.79
C THR A 10 3.98 -0.43 -0.76
N VAL A 11 3.63 -0.42 0.52
CA VAL A 11 4.61 -0.44 1.60
C VAL A 11 5.21 -1.83 1.69
N ASP A 12 6.51 -1.95 1.46
CA ASP A 12 7.23 -3.21 1.55
C ASP A 12 7.61 -3.50 3.00
N ARG A 13 8.20 -2.50 3.66
CA ARG A 13 8.62 -2.63 5.06
C ARG A 13 8.84 -1.26 5.69
N MET A 14 8.97 -1.25 7.00
CA MET A 14 9.35 -0.05 7.75
C MET A 14 10.81 -0.16 8.13
N GLU A 15 11.54 0.92 7.98
CA GLU A 15 12.97 0.92 8.21
C GLU A 15 13.43 2.28 8.73
N GLY A 16 13.88 2.34 9.98
CA GLY A 16 14.52 3.53 10.53
C GLY A 16 13.78 4.85 10.37
N GLY A 17 12.47 4.87 10.63
CA GLY A 17 11.68 6.10 10.50
C GLY A 17 11.18 6.37 9.10
N TYR A 18 11.35 5.41 8.19
CA TYR A 18 10.88 5.49 6.81
C TYR A 18 10.04 4.27 6.44
N ALA A 19 9.11 4.46 5.54
CA ALA A 19 8.43 3.35 4.90
C ALA A 19 9.09 3.12 3.56
N VAL A 20 9.61 1.91 3.33
CA VAL A 20 10.20 1.53 2.05
C VAL A 20 9.07 1.02 1.18
N CYS A 21 8.82 1.69 0.07
CA CYS A 21 7.66 1.42 -0.76
C CYS A 21 8.07 1.14 -2.20
N GLU A 22 7.26 0.32 -2.86
CA GLU A 22 7.44 0.03 -4.28
C GLU A 22 6.36 0.77 -5.07
N LYS A 23 6.77 1.57 -6.04
CA LYS A 23 5.86 2.30 -6.91
C LYS A 23 5.32 1.37 -8.00
N GLU A 24 4.30 1.83 -8.72
CA GLU A 24 3.68 1.04 -9.78
C GLU A 24 4.67 0.63 -10.87
N ASN A 25 5.68 1.45 -11.13
CA ASN A 25 6.69 1.15 -12.14
C ASN A 25 7.81 0.25 -11.64
N GLY A 26 7.71 -0.25 -10.40
CA GLY A 26 8.72 -1.12 -9.81
C GLY A 26 9.84 -0.38 -9.09
N SER A 27 9.88 0.94 -9.15
CA SER A 27 10.90 1.72 -8.44
C SER A 27 10.63 1.71 -6.94
N MET A 28 11.71 1.70 -6.15
CA MET A 28 11.59 1.78 -4.70
C MET A 28 11.77 3.22 -4.25
N VAL A 29 10.97 3.62 -3.25
CA VAL A 29 11.10 4.95 -2.64
C VAL A 29 11.02 4.81 -1.14
N ARG A 30 11.65 5.75 -0.42
CA ARG A 30 11.57 5.85 1.03
C ARG A 30 10.73 7.06 1.38
N LEU A 31 9.67 6.84 2.14
CA LEU A 31 8.77 7.92 2.54
C LEU A 31 8.89 8.12 4.05
N PRO A 32 9.12 9.36 4.52
CA PRO A 32 9.26 9.58 5.96
C PRO A 32 7.94 9.30 6.67
N LEU A 33 8.02 8.57 7.78
CA LEU A 33 6.82 8.15 8.52
C LEU A 33 6.02 9.34 9.06
N ASN A 34 6.69 10.47 9.35
CA ASN A 34 5.99 11.63 9.86
C ASN A 34 5.09 12.32 8.82
N LYS A 35 5.19 11.92 7.56
CA LYS A 35 4.32 12.43 6.49
C LYS A 35 3.24 11.43 6.10
N LEU A 36 3.22 10.28 6.74
CA LEU A 36 2.27 9.22 6.43
C LEU A 36 1.23 9.10 7.54
N PRO A 37 0.06 8.47 7.25
CA PRO A 37 -0.91 8.20 8.30
C PRO A 37 -0.27 7.39 9.44
N ALA A 38 -0.69 7.67 10.67
CA ALA A 38 -0.08 7.06 11.86
C ALA A 38 -0.25 5.55 11.91
N ASP A 39 -1.27 5.01 11.27
CA ASP A 39 -1.57 3.59 11.29
C ASP A 39 -1.03 2.82 10.07
N VAL A 40 -0.09 3.43 9.33
CA VAL A 40 0.49 2.78 8.15
C VAL A 40 1.30 1.55 8.54
N ARG A 41 1.20 0.49 7.74
CA ARG A 41 1.90 -0.79 7.98
C ARG A 41 2.43 -1.37 6.69
N ALA A 42 3.33 -2.34 6.82
CA ALA A 42 3.79 -3.12 5.68
C ALA A 42 2.60 -3.82 5.02
N GLY A 43 2.54 -3.77 3.72
CA GLY A 43 1.44 -4.33 2.94
C GLY A 43 0.37 -3.31 2.57
N ASP A 44 0.35 -2.15 3.21
CA ASP A 44 -0.61 -1.11 2.87
C ASP A 44 -0.28 -0.48 1.51
N ILE A 45 -1.33 0.00 0.86
CA ILE A 45 -1.18 0.74 -0.39
C ILE A 45 -1.37 2.21 -0.08
N LEU A 46 -0.34 3.01 -0.40
CA LEU A 46 -0.35 4.44 -0.18
C LEU A 46 -0.66 5.18 -1.47
N VAL A 47 -1.46 6.21 -1.36
CA VAL A 47 -1.81 7.08 -2.48
C VAL A 47 -1.44 8.51 -2.11
N TYR A 48 -0.74 9.19 -3.00
CA TYR A 48 -0.51 10.63 -2.85
C TYR A 48 -1.58 11.36 -3.62
N ALA A 49 -2.43 12.07 -2.92
CA ALA A 49 -3.54 12.80 -3.52
C ALA A 49 -3.86 14.00 -2.65
N GLU A 50 -4.27 15.09 -3.30
CA GLU A 50 -4.70 16.30 -2.58
C GLU A 50 -3.66 16.83 -1.59
N GLY A 51 -2.39 16.73 -1.96
CA GLY A 51 -1.29 17.25 -1.15
C GLY A 51 -0.88 16.41 0.04
N ALA A 52 -1.39 15.20 0.18
CA ALA A 52 -1.08 14.35 1.32
C ALA A 52 -1.07 12.87 0.93
N TYR A 53 -0.46 12.05 1.78
CA TYR A 53 -0.48 10.60 1.61
C TYR A 53 -1.67 10.01 2.33
N HIS A 54 -2.32 9.06 1.69
CA HIS A 54 -3.49 8.36 2.23
C HIS A 54 -3.29 6.86 2.08
N ILE A 55 -3.90 6.09 2.98
CA ILE A 55 -3.92 4.63 2.86
C ILE A 55 -5.15 4.27 2.05
N ASP A 56 -4.97 3.58 0.93
CA ASP A 56 -6.07 3.10 0.11
C ASP A 56 -6.52 1.74 0.64
N ARG A 57 -7.48 1.76 1.54
CA ARG A 57 -7.94 0.54 2.21
C ARG A 57 -8.72 -0.38 1.28
N GLU A 58 -9.40 0.18 0.30
CA GLU A 58 -10.13 -0.62 -0.69
C GLU A 58 -9.20 -1.47 -1.52
N ALA A 59 -8.12 -0.87 -2.01
CA ALA A 59 -7.14 -1.61 -2.81
C ALA A 59 -6.45 -2.69 -1.98
N ALA A 60 -6.15 -2.39 -0.72
CA ALA A 60 -5.53 -3.35 0.18
C ALA A 60 -6.47 -4.53 0.46
N GLU A 61 -7.75 -4.26 0.65
CA GLU A 61 -8.74 -5.31 0.87
C GLU A 61 -8.93 -6.19 -0.36
N GLU A 62 -9.00 -5.61 -1.54
CA GLU A 62 -9.12 -6.36 -2.78
C GLU A 62 -7.94 -7.30 -2.99
N ARG A 63 -6.75 -6.81 -2.71
CA ARG A 63 -5.54 -7.63 -2.82
C ARG A 63 -5.58 -8.80 -1.84
N ARG A 64 -6.03 -8.55 -0.63
CA ARG A 64 -6.15 -9.57 0.42
C ARG A 64 -7.20 -10.62 0.04
N LYS A 65 -8.33 -10.19 -0.51
CA LYS A 65 -9.38 -11.08 -0.97
C LYS A 65 -8.90 -11.99 -2.10
N LYS A 66 -8.13 -11.46 -3.03
CA LYS A 66 -7.57 -12.25 -4.13
C LYS A 66 -6.63 -13.33 -3.62
N ILE A 67 -5.80 -13.01 -2.65
CA ILE A 67 -4.87 -13.97 -2.07
C ILE A 67 -5.63 -15.08 -1.36
N ILE A 68 -6.65 -14.73 -0.59
CA ILE A 68 -7.48 -15.71 0.12
C ILE A 68 -8.20 -16.61 -0.86
N ALA A 69 -8.79 -16.05 -1.91
CA ALA A 69 -9.50 -16.83 -2.92
C ALA A 69 -8.57 -17.84 -3.62
N LEU A 70 -7.35 -17.42 -3.91
CA LEU A 70 -6.38 -18.31 -4.52
C LEU A 70 -5.98 -19.45 -3.58
N GLN A 71 -5.81 -19.15 -2.30
CA GLN A 71 -5.47 -20.17 -1.30
C GLN A 71 -6.61 -21.16 -1.12
N GLU A 72 -7.85 -20.70 -1.07
CA GLU A 72 -9.01 -21.55 -0.97
C GLU A 72 -9.11 -22.48 -2.18
N SER A 73 -8.85 -21.96 -3.37
CA SER A 73 -8.85 -22.75 -4.60
C SER A 73 -7.84 -23.88 -4.55
N LEU A 74 -6.69 -23.65 -3.94
CA LEU A 74 -5.66 -24.67 -3.80
C LEU A 74 -6.01 -25.72 -2.76
N TRP A 75 -6.81 -25.35 -1.77
CA TRP A 75 -7.12 -26.21 -0.64
C TRP A 75 -8.41 -27.02 -0.81
N SER A 76 -9.27 -26.63 -1.73
CA SER A 76 -10.57 -27.27 -1.90
C SER A 76 -10.54 -28.41 -2.93
N LYS A 77 -9.55 -29.21 -2.90
CA LYS A 77 -9.49 -30.41 -3.72
C LYS A 77 -10.06 -31.64 -3.02
#